data_c9c64a297389cda81aae4c09c440bc8a
#
_entry.id   c9c64a297389cda81aae4c09c440bc8a
#
_cell.length_a   1.000
_cell.length_b   1.000
_cell.length_c   1.000
_cell.angle_alpha   90.00
_cell.angle_beta   90.00
_cell.angle_gamma   90.00
#
_symmetry.space_group_name_H-M   'P 1'
#
loop_
_entity.id
_entity.type
_entity.pdbx_description
1 polymer ?
#
loop_
_entity_poly.entity_id
_entity_poly.type
_entity_poly.pdbx_seq_one_letter_code
_entity_poly.pdbx_strand_id
1 'polypeptide(L)'
;MPRCAPCQAWTLQQFLFFVFASFECLLCLQAQQTNALVAALLLLAFAFLERRKYLPATLFIVITGFIKLFGFGAILLFIFYPQKPKLALYTLLWIAVLALVPLVVVSPSELWGIYEAWQTQILGDHAKYAGMSFFGMLGSFSGMNPPKTLLLGISLVLMLLPLIQIQKWKQPWFRQLVLAALLIWMVIFNHKAESPSYVIAMMGVALWFFSGPRHWPDVLLLLFVFAGVSLLFSDITQVISKGLRLSLSFEGTSFLLALELWQRHPPETTR
;
A
#
# COMPACT_ATOMS: atom_id res chain seq x y z
N MET A 1 -36.21 24.11 -7.96
CA MET A 1 -35.84 22.67 -8.11
C MET A 1 -34.34 22.61 -8.30
N PRO A 2 -33.57 22.01 -7.39
CA PRO A 2 -32.14 21.83 -7.61
C PRO A 2 -31.93 20.82 -8.74
N ARG A 3 -31.24 21.23 -9.79
CA ARG A 3 -30.82 20.34 -10.87
C ARG A 3 -29.88 19.29 -10.28
N CYS A 4 -30.27 18.03 -10.28
CA CYS A 4 -29.37 16.92 -10.01
C CYS A 4 -28.16 17.08 -10.92
N ALA A 5 -26.95 17.11 -10.34
CA ALA A 5 -25.72 17.04 -11.12
C ALA A 5 -25.81 15.79 -12.04
N PRO A 6 -25.47 15.93 -13.35
CA PRO A 6 -25.50 14.79 -14.25
C PRO A 6 -24.60 13.70 -13.65
N CYS A 7 -25.12 12.46 -13.59
CA CYS A 7 -24.30 11.29 -13.28
C CYS A 7 -23.12 11.31 -14.25
N GLN A 8 -21.92 11.65 -13.73
CA GLN A 8 -20.72 11.64 -14.54
C GLN A 8 -20.52 10.18 -14.98
N ALA A 9 -20.69 9.91 -16.27
CA ALA A 9 -20.39 8.61 -16.83
C ALA A 9 -18.94 8.26 -16.49
N TRP A 10 -18.73 7.07 -15.95
CA TRP A 10 -17.39 6.57 -15.62
C TRP A 10 -16.53 6.61 -16.88
N THR A 11 -15.33 7.16 -16.75
CA THR A 11 -14.37 7.06 -17.85
C THR A 11 -13.95 5.60 -17.99
N LEU A 12 -13.61 5.16 -19.20
CA LEU A 12 -13.09 3.82 -19.44
C LEU A 12 -11.92 3.48 -18.49
N GLN A 13 -11.10 4.45 -18.18
CA GLN A 13 -9.97 4.29 -17.25
C GLN A 13 -10.42 3.98 -15.82
N GLN A 14 -11.44 4.65 -15.31
CA GLN A 14 -12.00 4.38 -14.01
C GLN A 14 -12.62 2.98 -13.96
N PHE A 15 -13.35 2.62 -15.00
CA PHE A 15 -13.93 1.28 -15.13
C PHE A 15 -12.84 0.20 -15.11
N LEU A 16 -11.80 0.33 -15.94
CA LEU A 16 -10.70 -0.62 -15.99
C LEU A 16 -9.92 -0.69 -14.67
N PHE A 17 -9.74 0.44 -13.98
CA PHE A 17 -9.16 0.46 -12.63
C PHE A 17 -9.94 -0.44 -11.68
N PHE A 18 -11.26 -0.31 -11.65
CA PHE A 18 -12.10 -1.11 -10.76
C PHE A 18 -12.13 -2.58 -11.17
N VAL A 19 -12.17 -2.90 -12.44
CA VAL A 19 -12.12 -4.28 -12.93
C VAL A 19 -10.79 -4.94 -12.52
N PHE A 20 -9.68 -4.23 -12.69
CA PHE A 20 -8.36 -4.71 -12.31
C PHE A 20 -8.24 -4.92 -10.80
N ALA A 21 -8.74 -3.97 -10.02
CA ALA A 21 -8.69 -4.02 -8.55
C ALA A 21 -9.65 -5.06 -7.96
N SER A 22 -10.79 -5.33 -8.61
CA SER A 22 -11.83 -6.21 -8.05
C SER A 22 -11.36 -7.66 -7.90
N PHE A 23 -10.44 -8.13 -8.75
CA PHE A 23 -9.92 -9.48 -8.67
C PHE A 23 -9.17 -9.71 -7.35
N GLU A 24 -8.23 -8.82 -7.02
CA GLU A 24 -7.50 -8.89 -5.76
C GLU A 24 -8.38 -8.65 -4.53
N CYS A 25 -9.38 -7.77 -4.67
CA CYS A 25 -10.38 -7.58 -3.61
C CYS A 25 -11.15 -8.88 -3.33
N LEU A 26 -11.55 -9.62 -4.36
CA LEU A 26 -12.24 -10.89 -4.21
C LEU A 26 -11.35 -11.93 -3.53
N LEU A 27 -10.09 -12.07 -3.95
CA LEU A 27 -9.13 -12.97 -3.29
C LEU A 27 -8.93 -12.61 -1.82
N CYS A 28 -8.81 -11.31 -1.51
CA CYS A 28 -8.68 -10.83 -0.14
C CYS A 28 -9.92 -11.14 0.71
N LEU A 29 -11.12 -10.99 0.14
CA LEU A 29 -12.38 -11.32 0.81
C LEU A 29 -12.53 -12.83 1.04
N GLN A 30 -12.16 -13.66 0.06
CA GLN A 30 -12.15 -15.12 0.21
C GLN A 30 -11.22 -15.56 1.34
N ALA A 31 -10.06 -14.90 1.49
CA ALA A 31 -9.12 -15.14 2.57
C ALA A 31 -9.56 -14.53 3.92
N GLN A 32 -10.73 -13.87 3.99
CA GLN A 32 -11.25 -13.20 5.20
C GLN A 32 -10.26 -12.16 5.78
N GLN A 33 -9.50 -11.49 4.92
CA GLN A 33 -8.47 -10.53 5.32
C GLN A 33 -8.96 -9.08 5.20
N THR A 34 -8.46 -8.20 6.06
CA THR A 34 -8.81 -6.77 6.09
C THR A 34 -8.00 -5.92 5.10
N ASN A 35 -7.11 -6.50 4.31
CA ASN A 35 -6.17 -5.74 3.47
C ASN A 35 -6.87 -4.89 2.40
N ALA A 36 -8.00 -5.36 1.83
CA ALA A 36 -8.80 -4.56 0.89
C ALA A 36 -9.38 -3.30 1.57
N LEU A 37 -9.84 -3.43 2.82
CA LEU A 37 -10.29 -2.29 3.63
C LEU A 37 -9.14 -1.32 3.88
N VAL A 38 -7.97 -1.81 4.27
CA VAL A 38 -6.76 -0.98 4.47
C VAL A 38 -6.42 -0.21 3.20
N ALA A 39 -6.41 -0.86 2.03
CA ALA A 39 -6.16 -0.21 0.75
C ALA A 39 -7.18 0.91 0.47
N ALA A 40 -8.48 0.61 0.64
CA ALA A 40 -9.56 1.59 0.43
C ALA A 40 -9.43 2.80 1.37
N LEU A 41 -9.14 2.58 2.66
CA LEU A 41 -8.98 3.65 3.64
C LEU A 41 -7.75 4.53 3.32
N LEU A 42 -6.64 3.95 2.84
CA LEU A 42 -5.47 4.71 2.42
C LEU A 42 -5.76 5.58 1.18
N LEU A 43 -6.51 5.05 0.21
CA LEU A 43 -6.96 5.83 -0.95
C LEU A 43 -7.89 6.97 -0.55
N LEU A 44 -8.84 6.72 0.37
CA LEU A 44 -9.73 7.74 0.92
C LEU A 44 -8.95 8.80 1.70
N ALA A 45 -7.98 8.39 2.53
CA ALA A 45 -7.12 9.31 3.26
C ALA A 45 -6.40 10.26 2.30
N PHE A 46 -5.82 9.73 1.22
CA PHE A 46 -5.18 10.55 0.20
C PHE A 46 -6.16 11.49 -0.49
N ALA A 47 -7.35 11.01 -0.87
CA ALA A 47 -8.39 11.85 -1.47
C ALA A 47 -8.82 13.01 -0.55
N PHE A 48 -8.87 12.78 0.77
CA PHE A 48 -9.15 13.84 1.74
C PHE A 48 -7.96 14.79 1.94
N LEU A 49 -6.72 14.29 1.91
CA LEU A 49 -5.52 15.15 1.92
C LEU A 49 -5.50 16.10 0.73
N GLU A 50 -5.79 15.59 -0.49
CA GLU A 50 -5.86 16.41 -1.70
C GLU A 50 -6.95 17.50 -1.61
N ARG A 51 -8.06 17.20 -0.96
CA ARG A 51 -9.15 18.15 -0.68
C ARG A 51 -8.89 19.03 0.54
N ARG A 52 -7.70 18.94 1.17
CA ARG A 52 -7.34 19.64 2.41
C ARG A 52 -8.28 19.39 3.60
N LYS A 53 -8.98 18.28 3.61
CA LYS A 53 -9.82 17.82 4.72
C LYS A 53 -8.99 16.95 5.66
N TYR A 54 -8.18 17.58 6.50
CA TYR A 54 -7.14 16.88 7.27
C TYR A 54 -7.70 16.01 8.40
N LEU A 55 -8.81 16.41 9.04
CA LEU A 55 -9.38 15.63 10.13
C LEU A 55 -9.81 14.21 9.70
N PRO A 56 -10.66 14.04 8.65
CA PRO A 56 -10.98 12.68 8.17
C PRO A 56 -9.80 11.97 7.52
N ALA A 57 -8.87 12.69 6.88
CA ALA A 57 -7.68 12.08 6.30
C ALA A 57 -6.82 11.37 7.37
N THR A 58 -6.53 12.07 8.48
CA THR A 58 -5.77 11.52 9.59
C THR A 58 -6.50 10.39 10.31
N LEU A 59 -7.85 10.48 10.43
CA LEU A 59 -8.66 9.39 10.96
C LEU A 59 -8.44 8.09 10.19
N PHE A 60 -8.55 8.14 8.85
CA PHE A 60 -8.39 6.93 8.04
C PHE A 60 -6.96 6.37 8.09
N ILE A 61 -5.93 7.22 8.14
CA ILE A 61 -4.55 6.76 8.34
C ILE A 61 -4.39 6.08 9.70
N VAL A 62 -4.95 6.65 10.76
CA VAL A 62 -4.84 6.06 12.10
C VAL A 62 -5.61 4.74 12.19
N ILE A 63 -6.83 4.67 11.64
CA ILE A 63 -7.59 3.41 11.57
C ILE A 63 -6.76 2.33 10.85
N THR A 64 -6.15 2.65 9.70
CA THR A 64 -5.31 1.67 9.00
C THR A 64 -4.11 1.25 9.83
N GLY A 65 -3.50 2.17 10.58
CA GLY A 65 -2.39 1.89 11.49
C GLY A 65 -2.76 0.96 12.66
N PHE A 66 -3.99 1.09 13.17
CA PHE A 66 -4.50 0.17 14.22
C PHE A 66 -4.88 -1.21 13.65
N ILE A 67 -5.35 -1.29 12.39
CA ILE A 67 -5.61 -2.56 11.73
C ILE A 67 -4.30 -3.26 11.36
N LYS A 68 -3.37 -2.52 10.77
CA LYS A 68 -2.06 -2.99 10.31
C LYS A 68 -1.02 -1.89 10.54
N LEU A 69 -0.02 -2.13 11.38
CA LEU A 69 0.99 -1.14 11.78
C LEU A 69 1.64 -0.39 10.60
N PHE A 70 1.87 -1.08 9.49
CA PHE A 70 2.45 -0.47 8.30
C PHE A 70 1.56 0.63 7.70
N GLY A 71 0.25 0.66 8.01
CA GLY A 71 -0.67 1.73 7.60
C GLY A 71 -0.23 3.13 8.07
N PHE A 72 0.49 3.22 9.21
CA PHE A 72 1.10 4.48 9.65
C PHE A 72 2.15 5.02 8.67
N GLY A 73 2.69 4.21 7.77
CA GLY A 73 3.60 4.68 6.71
C GLY A 73 2.98 5.77 5.83
N ALA A 74 1.64 5.86 5.74
CA ALA A 74 0.95 6.92 5.01
C ALA A 74 1.14 8.32 5.62
N ILE A 75 1.63 8.44 6.86
CA ILE A 75 2.03 9.71 7.48
C ILE A 75 3.11 10.41 6.63
N LEU A 76 3.91 9.65 5.87
CA LEU A 76 4.89 10.20 4.93
C LEU A 76 4.27 11.19 3.95
N LEU A 77 3.01 11.00 3.57
CA LEU A 77 2.31 11.90 2.66
C LEU A 77 2.13 13.32 3.23
N PHE A 78 2.19 13.50 4.55
CA PHE A 78 2.03 14.82 5.18
C PHE A 78 3.10 15.83 4.73
N ILE A 79 4.25 15.34 4.25
CA ILE A 79 5.35 16.19 3.77
C ILE A 79 4.89 17.15 2.65
N PHE A 80 3.89 16.74 1.85
CA PHE A 80 3.38 17.50 0.72
C PHE A 80 2.41 18.62 1.10
N TYR A 81 1.92 18.64 2.34
CA TYR A 81 0.86 19.56 2.76
C TYR A 81 1.37 20.64 3.72
N PRO A 82 0.89 21.90 3.59
CA PRO A 82 1.47 23.02 4.34
C PRO A 82 1.16 22.99 5.84
N GLN A 83 0.03 22.43 6.26
CA GLN A 83 -0.44 22.44 7.66
C GLN A 83 0.06 21.21 8.44
N LYS A 84 1.35 20.94 8.40
CA LYS A 84 1.98 19.79 9.07
C LYS A 84 1.69 19.71 10.58
N PRO A 85 1.75 20.82 11.37
CA PRO A 85 1.42 20.75 12.79
C PRO A 85 -0.03 20.34 13.05
N LYS A 86 -0.96 20.81 12.20
CA LYS A 86 -2.37 20.44 12.29
C LYS A 86 -2.61 18.98 11.96
N LEU A 87 -1.92 18.46 10.95
CA LEU A 87 -1.95 17.03 10.61
C LEU A 87 -1.41 16.19 11.76
N ALA A 88 -0.28 16.57 12.35
CA ALA A 88 0.28 15.88 13.51
C ALA A 88 -0.68 15.91 14.71
N LEU A 89 -1.26 17.07 15.02
CA LEU A 89 -2.24 17.21 16.12
C LEU A 89 -3.45 16.29 15.91
N TYR A 90 -4.05 16.28 14.72
CA TYR A 90 -5.20 15.42 14.41
C TYR A 90 -4.82 13.93 14.44
N THR A 91 -3.62 13.58 14.00
CA THR A 91 -3.13 12.20 14.11
C THR A 91 -3.00 11.77 15.56
N LEU A 92 -2.38 12.59 16.42
CA LEU A 92 -2.27 12.31 17.85
C LEU A 92 -3.65 12.23 18.53
N LEU A 93 -4.57 13.14 18.17
CA LEU A 93 -5.95 13.09 18.65
C LEU A 93 -6.60 11.75 18.33
N TRP A 94 -6.54 11.31 17.08
CA TRP A 94 -7.16 10.04 16.67
C TRP A 94 -6.47 8.82 17.28
N ILE A 95 -5.15 8.85 17.44
CA ILE A 95 -4.43 7.78 18.14
C ILE A 95 -4.96 7.70 19.59
N ALA A 96 -5.06 8.81 20.29
CA ALA A 96 -5.56 8.82 21.66
C ALA A 96 -7.02 8.33 21.74
N VAL A 97 -7.90 8.85 20.87
CA VAL A 97 -9.30 8.44 20.83
C VAL A 97 -9.44 6.95 20.55
N LEU A 98 -8.82 6.44 19.50
CA LEU A 98 -8.96 5.02 19.11
C LEU A 98 -8.27 4.07 20.10
N ALA A 99 -7.18 4.50 20.73
CA ALA A 99 -6.55 3.73 21.79
C ALA A 99 -7.44 3.60 23.05
N LEU A 100 -8.33 4.57 23.29
CA LEU A 100 -9.22 4.55 24.45
C LEU A 100 -10.60 3.94 24.15
N VAL A 101 -10.96 3.74 22.86
CA VAL A 101 -12.25 3.13 22.48
C VAL A 101 -12.54 1.81 23.18
N PRO A 102 -11.58 0.87 23.39
CA PRO A 102 -11.88 -0.38 24.07
C PRO A 102 -12.35 -0.22 25.52
N LEU A 103 -12.08 0.93 26.18
CA LEU A 103 -12.58 1.21 27.54
C LEU A 103 -14.10 1.22 27.64
N VAL A 104 -14.82 1.26 26.52
CA VAL A 104 -16.28 1.13 26.50
C VAL A 104 -16.72 -0.28 26.93
N VAL A 105 -15.86 -1.29 26.74
CA VAL A 105 -16.19 -2.70 26.98
C VAL A 105 -15.23 -3.41 27.94
N VAL A 106 -14.06 -2.84 28.21
CA VAL A 106 -13.06 -3.43 29.13
C VAL A 106 -12.63 -2.45 30.21
N SER A 107 -12.16 -2.95 31.34
CA SER A 107 -11.60 -2.13 32.41
C SER A 107 -10.22 -1.54 32.03
N PRO A 108 -9.76 -0.46 32.68
CA PRO A 108 -8.43 0.11 32.41
C PRO A 108 -7.27 -0.87 32.63
N SER A 109 -7.37 -1.78 33.62
CA SER A 109 -6.36 -2.81 33.87
C SER A 109 -6.31 -3.86 32.78
N GLU A 110 -7.46 -4.27 32.25
CA GLU A 110 -7.55 -5.21 31.13
C GLU A 110 -7.02 -4.57 29.86
N LEU A 111 -7.35 -3.29 29.60
CA LEU A 111 -6.83 -2.58 28.44
C LEU A 111 -5.30 -2.52 28.45
N TRP A 112 -4.71 -2.25 29.61
CA TRP A 112 -3.26 -2.27 29.76
C TRP A 112 -2.66 -3.63 29.42
N GLY A 113 -3.24 -4.71 29.97
CA GLY A 113 -2.81 -6.07 29.65
C GLY A 113 -2.91 -6.44 28.17
N ILE A 114 -3.97 -5.95 27.47
CA ILE A 114 -4.12 -6.14 26.02
C ILE A 114 -2.98 -5.45 25.25
N TYR A 115 -2.63 -4.22 25.60
CA TYR A 115 -1.53 -3.51 24.92
C TYR A 115 -0.16 -4.10 25.23
N GLU A 116 0.08 -4.58 26.44
CA GLU A 116 1.29 -5.28 26.80
C GLU A 116 1.46 -6.61 26.02
N ALA A 117 0.39 -7.39 25.91
CA ALA A 117 0.36 -8.60 25.11
C ALA A 117 0.61 -8.30 23.63
N TRP A 118 -0.01 -7.24 23.09
CA TRP A 118 0.18 -6.80 21.71
C TRP A 118 1.63 -6.35 21.43
N GLN A 119 2.23 -5.58 22.35
CA GLN A 119 3.63 -5.18 22.26
C GLN A 119 4.56 -6.39 22.26
N THR A 120 4.33 -7.34 23.16
CA THR A 120 5.11 -8.57 23.27
C THR A 120 5.05 -9.38 21.98
N GLN A 121 3.86 -9.49 21.38
CA GLN A 121 3.67 -10.16 20.11
C GLN A 121 4.44 -9.47 18.99
N ILE A 122 4.37 -8.14 18.87
CA ILE A 122 5.10 -7.38 17.84
C ILE A 122 6.59 -7.60 17.97
N LEU A 123 7.14 -7.51 19.18
CA LEU A 123 8.59 -7.69 19.44
C LEU A 123 9.04 -9.12 19.12
N GLY A 124 8.20 -10.12 19.41
CA GLY A 124 8.51 -11.53 19.14
C GLY A 124 8.44 -11.90 17.65
N ASP A 125 7.69 -11.16 16.87
CA ASP A 125 7.39 -11.48 15.48
C ASP A 125 8.54 -11.19 14.49
N HIS A 126 9.48 -10.33 14.85
CA HIS A 126 10.54 -9.90 13.94
C HIS A 126 11.56 -11.00 13.56
N ALA A 127 11.63 -12.09 14.31
CA ALA A 127 12.75 -13.01 14.22
C ALA A 127 12.60 -14.14 13.18
N LYS A 128 11.38 -14.63 12.90
CA LYS A 128 11.22 -16.00 12.35
C LYS A 128 10.59 -16.14 10.97
N TYR A 129 9.98 -15.12 10.39
CA TYR A 129 9.24 -15.26 9.14
C TYR A 129 9.66 -14.24 8.08
N ALA A 130 9.79 -14.68 6.83
CA ALA A 130 10.12 -13.81 5.71
C ALA A 130 8.95 -13.63 4.73
N GLY A 131 7.87 -14.40 4.89
CA GLY A 131 6.63 -14.30 4.12
C GLY A 131 6.81 -14.33 2.61
N MET A 132 5.78 -13.90 1.93
CA MET A 132 5.78 -13.59 0.50
C MET A 132 6.28 -12.16 0.30
N SER A 133 7.52 -11.89 0.66
CA SER A 133 8.16 -10.57 0.61
C SER A 133 9.48 -10.64 -0.14
N PHE A 134 10.05 -9.47 -0.45
CA PHE A 134 11.40 -9.39 -1.01
C PHE A 134 12.43 -10.16 -0.18
N PHE A 135 12.28 -10.18 1.15
CA PHE A 135 13.15 -10.94 2.04
C PHE A 135 12.99 -12.44 1.87
N GLY A 136 11.75 -12.92 1.72
CA GLY A 136 11.44 -14.33 1.48
C GLY A 136 11.99 -14.80 0.13
N MET A 137 11.79 -13.99 -0.90
CA MET A 137 12.34 -14.24 -2.23
C MET A 137 13.87 -14.34 -2.18
N LEU A 138 14.55 -13.36 -1.60
CA LEU A 138 16.02 -13.34 -1.53
C LEU A 138 16.57 -14.53 -0.73
N GLY A 139 15.91 -14.89 0.38
CA GLY A 139 16.27 -16.05 1.18
C GLY A 139 16.10 -17.37 0.40
N SER A 140 15.05 -17.50 -0.38
CA SER A 140 14.79 -18.68 -1.21
C SER A 140 15.81 -18.86 -2.34
N PHE A 141 16.28 -17.77 -2.94
CA PHE A 141 17.29 -17.82 -4.01
C PHE A 141 18.70 -18.00 -3.47
N SER A 142 19.06 -17.33 -2.39
CA SER A 142 20.42 -17.36 -1.85
C SER A 142 20.68 -18.52 -0.89
N GLY A 143 19.62 -19.17 -0.38
CA GLY A 143 19.73 -20.16 0.71
C GLY A 143 20.21 -19.57 2.04
N MET A 144 20.36 -18.26 2.12
CA MET A 144 20.86 -17.54 3.31
C MET A 144 19.75 -16.70 3.93
N ASN A 145 19.84 -16.43 5.23
CA ASN A 145 18.95 -15.48 5.88
C ASN A 145 19.38 -14.05 5.52
N PRO A 146 18.60 -13.30 4.71
CA PRO A 146 18.99 -11.96 4.31
C PRO A 146 19.01 -11.01 5.53
N PRO A 147 19.91 -10.02 5.56
CA PRO A 147 19.96 -9.02 6.64
C PRO A 147 18.76 -8.08 6.54
N LYS A 148 17.62 -8.48 7.09
CA LYS A 148 16.30 -7.80 6.96
C LYS A 148 16.37 -6.31 7.30
N THR A 149 17.03 -5.95 8.42
CA THR A 149 17.13 -4.55 8.85
C THR A 149 17.91 -3.69 7.87
N LEU A 150 19.02 -4.20 7.34
CA LEU A 150 19.82 -3.48 6.33
C LEU A 150 19.02 -3.27 5.04
N LEU A 151 18.39 -4.33 4.53
CA LEU A 151 17.60 -4.27 3.32
C LEU A 151 16.38 -3.37 3.47
N LEU A 152 15.71 -3.39 4.63
CA LEU A 152 14.63 -2.46 4.94
C LEU A 152 15.13 -1.01 4.96
N GLY A 153 16.28 -0.76 5.54
CA GLY A 153 16.91 0.58 5.52
C GLY A 153 17.21 1.05 4.10
N ILE A 154 17.82 0.19 3.27
CA ILE A 154 18.09 0.50 1.87
C ILE A 154 16.79 0.79 1.11
N SER A 155 15.78 -0.06 1.26
CA SER A 155 14.49 0.10 0.58
C SER A 155 13.78 1.39 1.00
N LEU A 156 13.87 1.77 2.28
CA LEU A 156 13.34 3.04 2.78
C LEU A 156 14.05 4.23 2.15
N VAL A 157 15.38 4.19 2.05
CA VAL A 157 16.16 5.24 1.37
C VAL A 157 15.72 5.36 -0.10
N LEU A 158 15.59 4.24 -0.81
CA LEU A 158 15.10 4.22 -2.20
C LEU A 158 13.69 4.79 -2.32
N MET A 159 12.79 4.45 -1.38
CA MET A 159 11.43 5.00 -1.34
C MET A 159 11.42 6.52 -1.10
N LEU A 160 12.38 7.05 -0.34
CA LEU A 160 12.48 8.47 -0.01
C LEU A 160 13.20 9.30 -1.10
N LEU A 161 13.99 8.66 -1.98
CA LEU A 161 14.75 9.37 -3.02
C LEU A 161 13.91 10.29 -3.91
N PRO A 162 12.69 9.92 -4.38
CA PRO A 162 11.85 10.81 -5.18
C PRO A 162 11.50 12.11 -4.46
N LEU A 163 11.48 12.11 -3.12
CA LEU A 163 11.13 13.28 -2.31
C LEU A 163 12.18 14.40 -2.39
N ILE A 164 13.39 14.12 -2.88
CA ILE A 164 14.42 15.13 -3.15
C ILE A 164 13.92 16.12 -4.21
N GLN A 165 12.99 15.72 -5.07
CA GLN A 165 12.41 16.56 -6.13
C GLN A 165 11.35 17.53 -5.57
N ILE A 166 11.73 18.39 -4.64
CA ILE A 166 10.85 19.33 -3.91
C ILE A 166 9.99 20.17 -4.86
N GLN A 167 10.52 20.53 -6.02
CA GLN A 167 9.82 21.30 -7.05
C GLN A 167 8.53 20.61 -7.54
N LYS A 168 8.48 19.27 -7.51
CA LYS A 168 7.34 18.48 -7.97
C LYS A 168 6.28 18.25 -6.89
N TRP A 169 6.54 18.58 -5.64
CA TRP A 169 5.60 18.34 -4.52
C TRP A 169 4.24 19.00 -4.68
N LYS A 170 4.18 20.13 -5.39
CA LYS A 170 2.93 20.84 -5.67
C LYS A 170 2.07 20.15 -6.73
N GLN A 171 2.65 19.23 -7.50
CA GLN A 171 1.97 18.56 -8.60
C GLN A 171 1.12 17.37 -8.09
N PRO A 172 -0.19 17.31 -8.40
CA PRO A 172 -1.05 16.21 -7.94
C PRO A 172 -0.58 14.85 -8.44
N TRP A 173 -0.14 14.75 -9.70
CA TRP A 173 0.37 13.52 -10.28
C TRP A 173 1.58 12.97 -9.52
N PHE A 174 2.49 13.84 -9.04
CA PHE A 174 3.67 13.42 -8.30
C PHE A 174 3.28 12.82 -6.95
N ARG A 175 2.37 13.47 -6.20
CA ARG A 175 1.86 12.95 -4.92
C ARG A 175 1.14 11.63 -5.09
N GLN A 176 0.40 11.45 -6.20
CA GLN A 176 -0.27 10.21 -6.54
C GLN A 176 0.72 9.09 -6.86
N LEU A 177 1.81 9.38 -7.58
CA LEU A 177 2.88 8.41 -7.82
C LEU A 177 3.60 8.02 -6.52
N VAL A 178 3.85 8.96 -5.60
CA VAL A 178 4.43 8.65 -4.30
C VAL A 178 3.48 7.77 -3.48
N LEU A 179 2.17 8.02 -3.51
CA LEU A 179 1.20 7.11 -2.89
C LEU A 179 1.27 5.71 -3.52
N ALA A 180 1.29 5.63 -4.86
CA ALA A 180 1.39 4.34 -5.57
C ALA A 180 2.65 3.56 -5.15
N ALA A 181 3.81 4.22 -5.14
CA ALA A 181 5.06 3.64 -4.70
C ALA A 181 5.02 3.20 -3.22
N LEU A 182 4.39 4.00 -2.36
CA LEU A 182 4.23 3.70 -0.94
C LEU A 182 3.38 2.45 -0.71
N LEU A 183 2.25 2.31 -1.42
CA LEU A 183 1.38 1.13 -1.33
C LEU A 183 2.12 -0.14 -1.77
N ILE A 184 2.91 -0.06 -2.82
CA ILE A 184 3.73 -1.19 -3.30
C ILE A 184 4.81 -1.51 -2.27
N TRP A 185 5.54 -0.50 -1.78
CA TRP A 185 6.62 -0.65 -0.81
C TRP A 185 6.14 -1.29 0.50
N MET A 186 4.96 -0.87 1.00
CA MET A 186 4.36 -1.41 2.23
C MET A 186 4.13 -2.91 2.19
N VAL A 187 3.92 -3.50 1.03
CA VAL A 187 3.69 -4.94 0.89
C VAL A 187 4.99 -5.68 0.63
N ILE A 188 5.79 -5.21 -0.35
CA ILE A 188 7.00 -5.92 -0.80
C ILE A 188 8.04 -6.03 0.31
N PHE A 189 8.21 -4.97 1.12
CA PHE A 189 9.17 -4.94 2.21
C PHE A 189 8.55 -5.28 3.58
N ASN A 190 7.35 -5.80 3.60
CA ASN A 190 6.75 -6.34 4.82
C ASN A 190 7.09 -7.83 4.94
N HIS A 191 7.92 -8.17 5.94
CA HIS A 191 8.32 -9.56 6.22
C HIS A 191 7.14 -10.50 6.56
N LYS A 192 5.96 -9.96 6.83
CA LYS A 192 4.70 -10.69 7.03
C LYS A 192 3.73 -10.59 5.86
N ALA A 193 4.22 -10.20 4.67
CA ALA A 193 3.36 -10.19 3.50
C ALA A 193 2.89 -11.60 3.16
N GLU A 194 1.60 -11.72 2.95
CA GLU A 194 0.90 -12.92 2.50
C GLU A 194 0.18 -12.62 1.19
N SER A 195 -0.25 -13.65 0.46
CA SER A 195 -0.97 -13.46 -0.80
C SER A 195 -2.10 -12.41 -0.72
N PRO A 196 -3.00 -12.42 0.29
CA PRO A 196 -4.05 -11.40 0.37
C PRO A 196 -3.56 -9.98 0.65
N SER A 197 -2.30 -9.79 1.04
CA SER A 197 -1.72 -8.45 1.25
C SER A 197 -1.47 -7.72 -0.07
N TYR A 198 -1.33 -8.46 -1.16
CA TYR A 198 -1.01 -7.89 -2.46
C TYR A 198 -2.12 -7.02 -3.05
N VAL A 199 -3.35 -7.11 -2.56
CA VAL A 199 -4.41 -6.15 -2.92
C VAL A 199 -3.98 -4.70 -2.70
N ILE A 200 -3.19 -4.41 -1.66
CA ILE A 200 -2.67 -3.07 -1.38
C ILE A 200 -1.64 -2.66 -2.45
N ALA A 201 -0.71 -3.55 -2.79
CA ALA A 201 0.28 -3.30 -3.82
C ALA A 201 -0.37 -3.14 -5.21
N MET A 202 -1.36 -3.97 -5.53
CA MET A 202 -2.08 -3.91 -6.81
C MET A 202 -2.90 -2.62 -6.95
N MET A 203 -3.42 -2.04 -5.87
CA MET A 203 -3.98 -0.68 -5.89
C MET A 203 -2.92 0.36 -6.23
N GLY A 204 -1.69 0.21 -5.73
CA GLY A 204 -0.55 1.06 -6.12
C GLY A 204 -0.22 0.93 -7.61
N VAL A 205 -0.15 -0.30 -8.12
CA VAL A 205 0.08 -0.59 -9.55
C VAL A 205 -1.03 0.02 -10.42
N ALA A 206 -2.29 -0.14 -10.01
CA ALA A 206 -3.42 0.44 -10.72
C ALA A 206 -3.35 1.97 -10.72
N LEU A 207 -3.06 2.61 -9.59
CA LEU A 207 -2.87 4.06 -9.52
C LEU A 207 -1.77 4.53 -10.47
N TRP A 208 -0.63 3.87 -10.47
CA TRP A 208 0.46 4.18 -11.37
C TRP A 208 0.04 4.05 -12.83
N PHE A 209 -0.52 2.89 -13.20
CA PHE A 209 -0.85 2.60 -14.58
C PHE A 209 -1.96 3.52 -15.12
N PHE A 210 -3.01 3.79 -14.35
CA PHE A 210 -4.16 4.59 -14.79
C PHE A 210 -4.00 6.10 -14.62
N SER A 211 -2.86 6.58 -14.08
CA SER A 211 -2.63 8.02 -13.81
C SER A 211 -1.80 8.75 -14.86
N GLY A 212 -1.25 8.07 -15.86
CA GLY A 212 -0.32 8.69 -16.81
C GLY A 212 -0.46 8.17 -18.24
N PRO A 213 0.28 8.78 -19.19
CA PRO A 213 0.43 8.24 -20.53
C PRO A 213 1.08 6.86 -20.46
N ARG A 214 0.72 5.97 -21.38
CA ARG A 214 1.13 4.57 -21.39
C ARG A 214 1.90 4.26 -22.63
N HIS A 215 2.98 3.53 -22.42
CA HIS A 215 3.76 2.96 -23.50
C HIS A 215 3.55 1.43 -23.50
N TRP A 216 3.84 0.77 -24.60
CA TRP A 216 3.69 -0.68 -24.71
C TRP A 216 4.45 -1.47 -23.63
N PRO A 217 5.67 -1.07 -23.17
CA PRO A 217 6.34 -1.75 -22.06
C PRO A 217 5.54 -1.70 -20.76
N ASP A 218 4.79 -0.60 -20.50
CA ASP A 218 3.97 -0.45 -19.30
C ASP A 218 2.82 -1.46 -19.29
N VAL A 219 2.24 -1.70 -20.47
CA VAL A 219 1.17 -2.69 -20.63
C VAL A 219 1.71 -4.09 -20.38
N LEU A 220 2.89 -4.41 -20.94
CA LEU A 220 3.53 -5.70 -20.71
C LEU A 220 3.87 -5.90 -19.23
N LEU A 221 4.39 -4.86 -18.56
CA LEU A 221 4.70 -4.91 -17.14
C LEU A 221 3.43 -5.10 -16.30
N LEU A 222 2.34 -4.38 -16.62
CA LEU A 222 1.05 -4.58 -15.96
C LEU A 222 0.54 -6.01 -16.10
N LEU A 223 0.55 -6.55 -17.32
CA LEU A 223 0.12 -7.93 -17.60
C LEU A 223 0.99 -8.96 -16.87
N PHE A 224 2.29 -8.73 -16.84
CA PHE A 224 3.23 -9.58 -16.13
C PHE A 224 2.99 -9.57 -14.61
N VAL A 225 2.83 -8.39 -14.02
CA VAL A 225 2.50 -8.25 -12.59
C VAL A 225 1.14 -8.89 -12.28
N PHE A 226 0.13 -8.64 -13.11
CA PHE A 226 -1.20 -9.21 -12.93
C PHE A 226 -1.17 -10.75 -13.03
N ALA A 227 -0.48 -11.29 -14.04
CA ALA A 227 -0.33 -12.74 -14.17
C ALA A 227 0.41 -13.34 -12.97
N GLY A 228 1.49 -12.69 -12.51
CA GLY A 228 2.32 -13.19 -11.42
C GLY A 228 1.70 -13.08 -10.04
N VAL A 229 0.95 -12.00 -9.79
CA VAL A 229 0.34 -11.76 -8.48
C VAL A 229 -1.08 -12.36 -8.42
N SER A 230 -1.91 -12.08 -9.40
CA SER A 230 -3.34 -12.40 -9.32
C SER A 230 -3.67 -13.80 -9.83
N LEU A 231 -3.02 -14.27 -10.90
CA LEU A 231 -3.37 -15.55 -11.49
C LEU A 231 -2.62 -16.73 -10.85
N LEU A 232 -1.36 -16.55 -10.43
CA LEU A 232 -0.57 -17.65 -9.88
C LEU A 232 -0.96 -18.06 -8.44
N PHE A 233 -1.66 -17.20 -7.72
CA PHE A 233 -2.16 -17.49 -6.37
C PHE A 233 -3.60 -18.00 -6.33
N SER A 234 -4.29 -18.11 -7.47
CA SER A 234 -5.59 -18.77 -7.52
C SER A 234 -5.43 -20.28 -7.33
N ASP A 235 -6.40 -20.93 -6.70
CA ASP A 235 -6.39 -22.39 -6.49
C ASP A 235 -6.26 -23.17 -7.81
N ILE A 236 -6.76 -22.60 -8.92
CA ILE A 236 -6.69 -23.18 -10.26
C ILE A 236 -5.23 -23.22 -10.77
N THR A 237 -4.41 -22.22 -10.42
CA THR A 237 -3.04 -22.10 -10.92
C THR A 237 -1.99 -22.64 -9.93
N GLN A 238 -2.37 -22.91 -8.67
CA GLN A 238 -1.46 -23.56 -7.71
C GLN A 238 -0.95 -24.91 -8.20
N VAL A 239 -1.75 -25.66 -8.96
CA VAL A 239 -1.33 -26.92 -9.59
C VAL A 239 -0.18 -26.69 -10.57
N ILE A 240 -0.23 -25.60 -11.33
CA ILE A 240 0.79 -25.21 -12.32
C ILE A 240 2.02 -24.61 -11.61
N SER A 241 1.83 -23.78 -10.60
CA SER A 241 2.91 -23.10 -9.88
C SER A 241 3.77 -24.05 -9.04
N LYS A 242 3.17 -25.07 -8.43
CA LYS A 242 3.90 -26.14 -7.72
C LYS A 242 4.85 -26.92 -8.64
N GLY A 243 4.47 -27.09 -9.93
CA GLY A 243 5.31 -27.75 -10.93
C GLY A 243 6.47 -26.90 -11.43
N LEU A 244 6.34 -25.58 -11.45
CA LEU A 244 7.28 -24.69 -12.14
C LEU A 244 8.20 -23.89 -11.19
N ARG A 245 8.01 -23.91 -9.87
CA ARG A 245 8.71 -23.03 -8.88
C ARG A 245 8.69 -21.54 -9.26
N LEU A 246 7.73 -21.12 -10.06
CA LEU A 246 7.65 -19.78 -10.65
C LEU A 246 7.08 -18.71 -9.69
N SER A 247 6.42 -19.10 -8.61
CA SER A 247 5.79 -18.17 -7.66
C SER A 247 6.77 -17.17 -7.03
N LEU A 248 8.04 -17.55 -6.91
CA LEU A 248 9.08 -16.73 -6.29
C LEU A 248 9.70 -15.69 -7.22
N SER A 249 9.65 -15.88 -8.54
CA SER A 249 10.24 -14.95 -9.51
C SER A 249 9.40 -13.69 -9.74
N PHE A 250 8.13 -13.72 -9.40
CA PHE A 250 7.21 -12.60 -9.64
C PHE A 250 7.21 -11.52 -8.53
N GLU A 251 7.67 -11.85 -7.34
CA GLU A 251 7.87 -10.86 -6.27
C GLU A 251 8.94 -9.82 -6.65
N GLY A 252 9.96 -10.23 -7.41
CA GLY A 252 11.00 -9.33 -7.95
C GLY A 252 10.48 -8.29 -8.94
N THR A 253 9.41 -8.59 -9.67
CA THR A 253 8.85 -7.65 -10.67
C THR A 253 8.16 -6.46 -10.05
N SER A 254 7.57 -6.61 -8.88
CA SER A 254 7.00 -5.50 -8.14
C SER A 254 8.08 -4.50 -7.71
N PHE A 255 9.31 -4.99 -7.42
CA PHE A 255 10.47 -4.15 -7.13
C PHE A 255 10.96 -3.38 -8.37
N LEU A 256 11.03 -4.04 -9.53
CA LEU A 256 11.37 -3.38 -10.80
C LEU A 256 10.35 -2.31 -11.16
N LEU A 257 9.07 -2.56 -10.91
CA LEU A 257 8.00 -1.58 -11.08
C LEU A 257 8.23 -0.34 -10.20
N ALA A 258 8.61 -0.52 -8.94
CA ALA A 258 8.91 0.59 -8.03
C ALA A 258 10.11 1.42 -8.51
N LEU A 259 11.14 0.79 -9.09
CA LEU A 259 12.28 1.47 -9.69
C LEU A 259 11.90 2.23 -10.97
N GLU A 260 11.05 1.66 -11.81
CA GLU A 260 10.59 2.32 -13.04
C GLU A 260 9.67 3.51 -12.77
N LEU A 261 8.84 3.44 -11.72
CA LEU A 261 8.06 4.57 -11.21
C LEU A 261 8.92 5.78 -10.89
N TRP A 262 10.16 5.53 -10.46
CA TRP A 262 11.09 6.59 -10.10
C TRP A 262 11.68 7.34 -11.32
N GLN A 263 11.84 6.66 -12.44
CA GLN A 263 12.50 7.21 -13.64
C GLN A 263 11.57 8.03 -14.56
N ARG A 264 10.25 7.95 -14.38
CA ARG A 264 9.30 8.60 -15.30
C ARG A 264 9.30 10.11 -15.19
N HIS A 265 9.43 10.74 -16.35
CA HIS A 265 9.19 12.17 -16.54
C HIS A 265 7.68 12.47 -16.44
N PRO A 266 7.31 13.72 -16.04
CA PRO A 266 5.91 14.13 -16.00
C PRO A 266 5.26 13.94 -17.38
N PRO A 267 3.95 13.63 -17.43
CA PRO A 267 3.22 13.70 -18.69
C PRO A 267 3.38 15.11 -19.27
N GLU A 268 3.81 15.20 -20.51
CA GLU A 268 3.76 16.47 -21.23
C GLU A 268 2.31 16.95 -21.19
N THR A 269 2.10 18.10 -20.57
CA THR A 269 0.82 18.78 -20.60
C THR A 269 0.59 19.19 -22.04
N THR A 270 -0.21 18.43 -22.77
CA THR A 270 -0.80 18.92 -24.02
C THR A 270 -1.55 20.19 -23.68
N ARG A 271 -1.00 21.30 -24.18
CA ARG A 271 -1.62 22.63 -24.15
C ARG A 271 -2.92 22.63 -24.94
#